data_706ccb775d33dffd1e5894648b65fa99
#
_entry.id   706ccb775d33dffd1e5894648b65fa99
#
_cell.length_a   1.000
_cell.length_b   1.000
_cell.length_c   1.000
_cell.angle_alpha   90.00
_cell.angle_beta   90.00
_cell.angle_gamma   90.00
#
_symmetry.space_group_name_H-M   'P 1'
#
loop_
_entity.id
_entity.type
_entity.pdbx_description
1 polymer ?
#
loop_
_entity_poly.entity_id
_entity_poly.type
_entity_poly.pdbx_seq_one_letter_code
_entity_poly.pdbx_strand_id
1 'polypeptide(L)'
;DAAVLMLVLHHVADPLRALRDVRRVLRPNGRLLISDMRPHAQERYREQMGHVWLGFAPLELTAWLHDAGFTNVRYVPLPVDPDATGPALFSATARCAVDFRSDSSLRIHS
;
A
#
# COMPACT_ATOMS: atom_id res chain seq x y z
N ASP A 1 -0.08 0.33 -16.84
CA ASP A 1 -0.12 1.38 -15.84
C ASP A 1 0.44 0.92 -14.51
N ALA A 2 1.08 1.85 -13.83
CA ALA A 2 1.65 1.60 -12.53
C ALA A 2 1.55 2.84 -11.66
N ALA A 3 1.50 2.63 -10.35
CA ALA A 3 1.58 3.69 -9.36
C ALA A 3 2.63 3.32 -8.33
N VAL A 4 3.32 4.33 -7.80
CA VAL A 4 4.38 4.14 -6.81
C VAL A 4 4.12 5.08 -5.63
N LEU A 5 4.08 4.52 -4.42
CA LEU A 5 3.96 5.28 -3.17
C LEU A 5 5.24 5.05 -2.35
N MET A 6 6.13 6.03 -2.36
CA MET A 6 7.40 5.93 -1.65
C MET A 6 7.39 6.83 -0.42
N LEU A 7 7.33 6.21 0.77
CA LEU A 7 7.37 6.91 2.06
C LEU A 7 6.27 7.97 2.18
N VAL A 8 5.11 7.70 1.60
CA VAL A 8 3.97 8.62 1.58
C VAL A 8 2.84 8.14 2.48
N LEU A 9 2.60 6.83 2.51
CA LEU A 9 1.41 6.28 3.13
C LEU A 9 1.35 6.55 4.64
N HIS A 10 2.50 6.63 5.31
CA HIS A 10 2.54 6.90 6.75
C HIS A 10 2.10 8.33 7.12
N HIS A 11 2.00 9.23 6.14
CA HIS A 11 1.47 10.58 6.36
C HIS A 11 -0.04 10.68 6.14
N VAL A 12 -0.66 9.64 5.62
CA VAL A 12 -2.07 9.67 5.23
C VAL A 12 -2.95 9.24 6.41
N ALA A 13 -3.95 10.05 6.74
CA ALA A 13 -4.83 9.75 7.86
C ALA A 13 -5.69 8.51 7.61
N ASP A 14 -6.11 8.28 6.39
CA ASP A 14 -6.93 7.13 6.00
C ASP A 14 -6.28 6.37 4.85
N PRO A 15 -5.37 5.42 5.16
CA PRO A 15 -4.67 4.68 4.11
C PRO A 15 -5.57 3.87 3.20
N LEU A 16 -6.63 3.28 3.72
CA LEU A 16 -7.56 2.50 2.91
C LEU A 16 -8.22 3.37 1.84
N ARG A 17 -8.64 4.58 2.21
CA ARG A 17 -9.22 5.52 1.25
C ARG A 17 -8.21 5.92 0.19
N ALA A 18 -6.97 6.19 0.59
CA ALA A 18 -5.92 6.53 -0.36
C ALA A 18 -5.68 5.39 -1.35
N LEU A 19 -5.67 4.15 -0.87
CA LEU A 19 -5.49 2.99 -1.73
C LEU A 19 -6.67 2.79 -2.69
N ARG A 20 -7.89 3.08 -2.23
CA ARG A 20 -9.07 3.05 -3.11
C ARG A 20 -8.98 4.10 -4.20
N ASP A 21 -8.48 5.29 -3.87
CA ASP A 21 -8.30 6.35 -4.86
C ASP A 21 -7.25 5.96 -5.91
N VAL A 22 -6.16 5.34 -5.48
CA VAL A 22 -5.15 4.83 -6.40
C VAL A 22 -5.74 3.74 -7.30
N ARG A 23 -6.50 2.82 -6.71
CA ARG A 23 -7.15 1.73 -7.46
C ARG A 23 -8.07 2.29 -8.55
N ARG A 24 -8.78 3.37 -8.24
CA ARG A 24 -9.74 3.97 -9.17
C ARG A 24 -9.09 4.52 -10.42
N VAL A 25 -7.87 5.05 -10.31
CA VAL A 25 -7.16 5.64 -11.46
C VAL A 25 -6.29 4.65 -12.20
N LEU A 26 -6.03 3.47 -11.64
CA LEU A 26 -5.27 2.43 -12.34
C LEU A 26 -6.19 1.61 -13.24
N ARG A 27 -5.64 1.19 -14.37
CA ARG A 27 -6.35 0.26 -15.25
C ARG A 27 -6.43 -1.13 -14.63
N PRO A 28 -7.39 -1.96 -15.05
CA PRO A 28 -7.41 -3.35 -14.61
C PRO A 28 -6.04 -4.01 -14.84
N ASN A 29 -5.60 -4.80 -13.88
CA ASN A 29 -4.30 -5.45 -13.89
C ASN A 29 -3.11 -4.48 -13.78
N GLY A 30 -3.35 -3.22 -13.48
CA GLY A 30 -2.29 -2.26 -13.20
C GLY A 30 -1.51 -2.63 -11.95
N ARG A 31 -0.29 -2.12 -11.85
CA ARG A 31 0.62 -2.47 -10.76
C ARG A 31 0.71 -1.35 -9.74
N LEU A 32 0.81 -1.73 -8.48
CA LEU A 32 1.08 -0.81 -7.39
C LEU A 32 2.36 -1.25 -6.67
N LEU A 33 3.24 -0.29 -6.42
CA LEU A 33 4.42 -0.50 -5.60
C LEU A 33 4.36 0.46 -4.42
N ILE A 34 4.49 -0.07 -3.21
CA ILE A 34 4.55 0.72 -1.98
C ILE A 34 5.88 0.42 -1.32
N SER A 35 6.61 1.47 -0.92
CA SER A 35 7.75 1.34 -0.04
C SER A 35 7.51 2.26 1.15
N ASP A 36 7.54 1.70 2.35
CA ASP A 36 7.28 2.46 3.56
C ASP A 36 7.93 1.75 4.76
N MET A 37 7.60 2.20 5.95
CA MET A 37 8.24 1.72 7.16
C MET A 37 7.56 0.46 7.70
N ARG A 38 8.38 -0.49 8.18
CA ARG A 38 7.91 -1.59 9.00
C ARG A 38 7.45 -1.04 10.35
N PRO A 39 6.60 -1.76 11.09
CA PRO A 39 6.13 -1.26 12.38
C PRO A 39 7.29 -0.91 13.32
N HIS A 40 7.20 0.21 14.00
CA HIS A 40 8.21 0.66 14.95
C HIS A 40 7.55 1.50 16.05
N ALA A 41 8.30 1.76 17.13
CA ALA A 41 7.79 2.49 18.27
C ALA A 41 8.49 3.84 18.47
N GLN A 42 9.07 4.41 17.42
CA GLN A 42 9.79 5.67 17.51
C GLN A 42 8.82 6.84 17.45
N GLU A 43 8.21 7.16 18.58
CA GLU A 43 7.20 8.21 18.69
C GLU A 43 7.68 9.58 18.19
N ARG A 44 8.99 9.83 18.22
CA ARG A 44 9.54 11.07 17.69
C ARG A 44 9.15 11.33 16.22
N TYR A 45 8.92 10.28 15.44
CA TYR A 45 8.50 10.45 14.05
C TYR A 45 7.09 11.03 13.97
N ARG A 46 6.22 10.64 14.90
CA ARG A 46 4.87 11.20 14.97
C ARG A 46 4.89 12.65 15.42
N GLU A 47 5.70 12.96 16.42
CA GLU A 47 5.74 14.30 17.02
C GLU A 47 6.55 15.31 16.21
N GLN A 48 7.70 14.89 15.69
CA GLN A 48 8.67 15.80 15.07
C GLN A 48 8.58 15.81 13.55
N MET A 49 8.12 14.75 12.93
CA MET A 49 8.10 14.58 11.47
C MET A 49 6.68 14.49 10.90
N GLY A 50 5.67 14.60 11.74
CA GLY A 50 4.28 14.58 11.29
C GLY A 50 3.80 13.25 10.74
N HIS A 51 4.41 12.14 11.17
CA HIS A 51 3.96 10.82 10.75
C HIS A 51 2.67 10.46 11.48
N VAL A 52 1.64 10.10 10.74
CA VAL A 52 0.36 9.64 11.31
C VAL A 52 0.48 8.19 11.75
N TRP A 53 1.21 7.38 10.98
CA TRP A 53 1.40 5.96 11.24
C TRP A 53 2.85 5.65 11.54
N LEU A 54 3.08 4.75 12.49
CA LEU A 54 4.43 4.28 12.84
C LEU A 54 4.69 2.93 12.16
N GLY A 55 4.56 2.93 10.83
CA GLY A 55 4.80 1.74 10.03
C GLY A 55 3.57 0.88 9.79
N PHE A 56 3.70 -0.11 8.94
CA PHE A 56 2.60 -0.98 8.52
C PHE A 56 3.01 -2.44 8.61
N ALA A 57 2.18 -3.24 9.30
CA ALA A 57 2.38 -4.67 9.40
C ALA A 57 1.86 -5.38 8.13
N PRO A 58 2.43 -6.55 7.78
CA PRO A 58 2.01 -7.27 6.56
C PRO A 58 0.52 -7.58 6.52
N LEU A 59 -0.05 -8.07 7.61
CA LEU A 59 -1.47 -8.45 7.64
C LEU A 59 -2.39 -7.24 7.48
N GLU A 60 -2.05 -6.14 8.14
CA GLU A 60 -2.82 -4.92 8.07
C GLU A 60 -2.82 -4.35 6.66
N LEU A 61 -1.64 -4.19 6.07
CA LEU A 61 -1.51 -3.65 4.73
C LEU A 61 -2.17 -4.55 3.69
N THR A 62 -2.00 -5.86 3.81
CA THR A 62 -2.61 -6.82 2.90
C THR A 62 -4.13 -6.73 2.95
N ALA A 63 -4.71 -6.62 4.15
CA ALA A 63 -6.16 -6.48 4.30
C ALA A 63 -6.66 -5.20 3.63
N TRP A 64 -5.98 -4.08 3.84
CA TRP A 64 -6.36 -2.82 3.19
C TRP A 64 -6.27 -2.90 1.68
N LEU A 65 -5.22 -3.53 1.15
CA LEU A 65 -5.06 -3.68 -0.30
C LEU A 65 -6.17 -4.53 -0.89
N HIS A 66 -6.53 -5.64 -0.24
CA HIS A 66 -7.64 -6.46 -0.71
C HIS A 66 -8.96 -5.68 -0.67
N ASP A 67 -9.21 -4.95 0.42
CA ASP A 67 -10.42 -4.14 0.54
C ASP A 67 -10.49 -3.02 -0.50
N ALA A 68 -9.33 -2.51 -0.91
CA ALA A 68 -9.25 -1.47 -1.92
C ALA A 68 -9.37 -2.00 -3.36
N GLY A 69 -9.36 -3.32 -3.55
CA GLY A 69 -9.51 -3.93 -4.88
C GLY A 69 -8.21 -4.38 -5.51
N PHE A 70 -7.19 -4.65 -4.72
CA PHE A 70 -5.92 -5.19 -5.21
C PHE A 70 -5.78 -6.67 -4.90
N THR A 71 -5.00 -7.36 -5.72
CA THR A 71 -4.71 -8.79 -5.59
C THR A 71 -3.21 -9.03 -5.73
N ASN A 72 -2.78 -10.27 -5.51
CA ASN A 72 -1.38 -10.68 -5.65
C ASN A 72 -0.45 -9.83 -4.80
N VAL A 73 -0.84 -9.58 -3.55
CA VAL A 73 -0.06 -8.75 -2.64
C VAL A 73 1.18 -9.50 -2.18
N ARG A 74 2.34 -8.85 -2.30
CA ARG A 74 3.60 -9.36 -1.78
C ARG A 74 4.23 -8.28 -0.91
N TYR A 75 4.49 -8.64 0.33
CA TYR A 75 5.16 -7.76 1.30
C TYR A 75 6.54 -8.35 1.56
N VAL A 76 7.58 -7.57 1.27
CA VAL A 76 8.95 -8.01 1.43
C VAL A 76 9.69 -7.06 2.37
N PRO A 77 10.13 -7.52 3.54
CA PRO A 77 10.98 -6.70 4.40
C PRO A 77 12.30 -6.44 3.68
N LEU A 78 12.75 -5.18 3.70
CA LEU A 78 14.03 -4.84 3.09
C LEU A 78 15.17 -5.06 4.08
N PRO A 79 16.38 -5.34 3.61
CA PRO A 79 17.54 -5.50 4.50
C PRO A 79 17.76 -4.25 5.34
N VAL A 80 18.13 -4.46 6.60
CA VAL A 80 18.45 -3.36 7.52
C VAL A 80 19.90 -2.96 7.32
N ASP A 81 20.14 -1.67 7.08
CA ASP A 81 21.48 -1.11 7.06
C ASP A 81 21.91 -0.86 8.52
N PRO A 82 22.97 -1.52 9.02
CA PRO A 82 23.40 -1.31 10.41
C PRO A 82 23.78 0.13 10.75
N ASP A 83 24.15 0.91 9.73
CA ASP A 83 24.52 2.31 9.92
C ASP A 83 23.32 3.25 9.83
N ALA A 84 22.16 2.76 9.42
CA ALA A 84 20.96 3.58 9.33
C ALA A 84 20.37 3.83 10.71
N THR A 85 19.86 5.04 10.92
CA THR A 85 19.23 5.43 12.19
C THR A 85 17.70 5.40 12.13
N GLY A 86 17.15 5.29 10.92
CA GLY A 86 15.70 5.25 10.73
C GLY A 86 15.10 3.87 10.90
N PRO A 87 13.76 3.76 10.87
CA PRO A 87 13.07 2.48 10.93
C PRO A 87 13.39 1.62 9.72
N ALA A 88 13.30 0.30 9.90
CA ALA A 88 13.42 -0.63 8.80
C ALA A 88 12.26 -0.44 7.81
N LEU A 89 12.54 -0.70 6.53
CA LEU A 89 11.58 -0.50 5.45
C LEU A 89 11.07 -1.82 4.91
N PHE A 90 10.00 -1.75 4.14
CA PHE A 90 9.48 -2.86 3.35
C PHE A 90 9.18 -2.40 1.93
N SER A 91 9.03 -3.35 1.04
CA SER A 91 8.49 -3.14 -0.30
C SER A 91 7.26 -4.03 -0.45
N ALA A 92 6.18 -3.48 -0.94
CA ALA A 92 4.97 -4.24 -1.21
C ALA A 92 4.53 -3.99 -2.64
N THR A 93 4.13 -5.05 -3.32
CA THR A 93 3.60 -4.98 -4.67
C THR A 93 2.22 -5.61 -4.71
N ALA A 94 1.39 -5.10 -5.60
CA ALA A 94 0.03 -5.59 -5.78
C ALA A 94 -0.44 -5.26 -7.19
N ARG A 95 -1.53 -5.91 -7.63
CA ARG A 95 -2.17 -5.63 -8.91
C ARG A 95 -3.61 -5.23 -8.70
N CYS A 96 -4.10 -4.34 -9.55
CA CYS A 96 -5.52 -4.05 -9.61
C CYS A 96 -6.27 -5.31 -9.96
N ALA A 97 -7.27 -5.66 -9.15
CA ALA A 97 -8.13 -6.79 -9.46
C ALA A 97 -8.92 -6.51 -10.74
N VAL A 98 -9.14 -7.54 -11.53
CA VAL A 98 -10.03 -7.46 -12.68
C VAL A 98 -11.46 -7.46 -12.16
N ASP A 99 -12.27 -6.51 -12.61
CA ASP A 99 -13.67 -6.44 -12.23
C ASP A 99 -14.50 -7.26 -13.22
N PHE A 100 -14.76 -8.50 -12.85
CA PHE A 100 -15.53 -9.40 -13.69
C PHE A 100 -16.96 -8.92 -13.92
N ARG A 101 -17.52 -8.15 -13.01
CA ARG A 101 -18.85 -7.60 -13.20
C ARG A 101 -18.87 -6.56 -14.30
N SER A 102 -17.83 -5.74 -14.38
CA SER A 102 -17.68 -4.79 -15.46
C SER A 102 -17.44 -5.49 -16.78
N ASP A 103 -16.61 -6.54 -16.76
CA ASP A 103 -16.27 -7.29 -17.96
C ASP A 103 -17.45 -8.10 -18.49
N SER A 104 -18.26 -8.61 -17.59
CA SER A 104 -19.40 -9.44 -17.98
C SER A 104 -20.58 -8.63 -18.45
N SER A 105 -20.47 -7.45 -18.34
CA SER A 105 -21.48 -6.58 -18.90
C SER A 105 -21.39 -6.58 -20.40
N LEU A 106 -20.83 -7.28 -19.95
CA LEU A 106 -20.67 -7.82 -20.41
C LEU A 106 -21.35 -8.88 -20.34
N ARG A 107 -21.67 -8.77 -19.82
CA ARG A 107 -21.95 -9.56 -19.45
C ARG A 107 -22.87 -9.81 -19.07
N ILE A 108 -23.18 -9.41 -19.01
CA ILE A 108 -23.81 -9.57 -18.48
C ILE A 108 -24.28 -9.24 -18.19
N HIS A 109 -24.02 -8.60 -18.04
CA HIS A 109 -24.24 -8.28 -17.63
C HIS A 109 -24.01 -8.00 -17.45
N SER A 110 -23.95 -7.86 -17.45
CA SER A 110 -23.71 -7.69 -17.10
C SER A 110 -23.76 -7.77 -17.23
#